data_adfc16151d02463f94708aafcf1a1a51
#
_entry.id   adfc16151d02463f94708aafcf1a1a51
#
_cell.length_a   1.000
_cell.length_b   1.000
_cell.length_c   1.000
_cell.angle_alpha   90.00
_cell.angle_beta   90.00
_cell.angle_gamma   90.00
#
_symmetry.space_group_name_H-M   'P 1'
#
loop_
_entity.id
_entity.type
_entity.pdbx_description
1 polymer ?
#
loop_
_entity_poly.entity_id
_entity_poly.type
_entity_poly.pdbx_seq_one_letter_code
_entity_poly.pdbx_strand_id
1 'polypeptide(L)'
;MQKQAVLVCSVCALAAILTIAITMTLLKRGKTPAAPGEQPSSEVLVPGEEDISDHYQISETSAALLPETADAGESYQKETLFLGDSNTVRLYANGLISLQQFCAKEGIGTHAALNEGIVTFKKDSNTYTIAQAVAKMKPRRVVIMLGTNDTGMSVDEFIKNYTALVQAIQESYPYTCLLYTSPSPRDA
;
A
#
# COMPACT_ATOMS: atom_id res chain seq x y z
N MET A 1 29.27 15.40 -44.36
CA MET A 1 28.20 15.01 -43.40
C MET A 1 28.09 13.49 -43.25
N GLN A 2 28.15 12.69 -44.29
CA GLN A 2 27.98 11.22 -44.22
C GLN A 2 29.08 10.48 -43.40
N LYS A 3 30.33 10.93 -43.49
CA LYS A 3 31.45 10.32 -42.71
C LYS A 3 31.35 10.55 -41.18
N GLN A 4 30.79 11.70 -40.76
CA GLN A 4 30.59 12.00 -39.34
C GLN A 4 29.43 11.19 -38.74
N ALA A 5 28.36 10.97 -39.49
CA ALA A 5 27.25 10.14 -39.07
C ALA A 5 27.67 8.66 -38.85
N VAL A 6 28.47 8.12 -39.76
CA VAL A 6 29.01 6.76 -39.66
C VAL A 6 29.91 6.64 -38.41
N LEU A 7 30.75 7.64 -38.15
CA LEU A 7 31.64 7.62 -36.99
C LEU A 7 30.82 7.62 -35.65
N VAL A 8 29.79 8.46 -35.56
CA VAL A 8 28.91 8.54 -34.37
C VAL A 8 28.16 7.23 -34.15
N CYS A 9 27.58 6.65 -35.21
CA CYS A 9 26.92 5.34 -35.11
C CYS A 9 27.85 4.23 -34.66
N SER A 10 29.10 4.21 -35.13
CA SER A 10 30.10 3.22 -34.73
C SER A 10 30.50 3.35 -33.26
N VAL A 11 30.68 4.57 -32.77
CA VAL A 11 30.98 4.83 -31.34
C VAL A 11 29.82 4.43 -30.45
N CYS A 12 28.58 4.72 -30.82
CA CYS A 12 27.40 4.31 -30.07
C CYS A 12 27.22 2.79 -30.01
N ALA A 13 27.50 2.10 -31.14
CA ALA A 13 27.44 0.63 -31.20
C ALA A 13 28.51 -0.02 -30.30
N LEU A 14 29.74 0.50 -30.29
CA LEU A 14 30.82 0.01 -29.43
C LEU A 14 30.50 0.27 -27.94
N ALA A 15 29.95 1.41 -27.59
CA ALA A 15 29.53 1.71 -26.20
C ALA A 15 28.43 0.75 -25.74
N ALA A 16 27.44 0.45 -26.56
CA ALA A 16 26.37 -0.51 -26.25
C ALA A 16 26.90 -1.94 -26.04
N ILE A 17 27.83 -2.38 -26.87
CA ILE A 17 28.47 -3.71 -26.73
C ILE A 17 29.29 -3.79 -25.43
N LEU A 18 29.99 -2.70 -25.08
CA LEU A 18 30.80 -2.64 -23.86
C LEU A 18 29.93 -2.71 -22.59
N THR A 19 28.79 -2.00 -22.59
CA THR A 19 27.85 -2.04 -21.47
C THR A 19 27.21 -3.41 -21.28
N ILE A 20 26.86 -4.09 -22.38
CA ILE A 20 26.33 -5.46 -22.34
C ILE A 20 27.37 -6.44 -21.81
N ALA A 21 28.63 -6.30 -22.23
CA ALA A 21 29.72 -7.17 -21.76
C ALA A 21 30.00 -6.98 -20.27
N ILE A 22 29.97 -5.76 -19.76
CA ILE A 22 30.19 -5.45 -18.34
C ILE A 22 29.02 -6.01 -17.49
N THR A 23 27.78 -5.83 -17.93
CA THR A 23 26.60 -6.38 -17.20
C THR A 23 26.61 -7.90 -17.19
N MET A 24 26.98 -8.56 -18.28
CA MET A 24 27.12 -10.03 -18.35
C MET A 24 28.22 -10.55 -17.43
N THR A 25 29.36 -9.84 -17.32
CA THR A 25 30.45 -10.24 -16.42
C THR A 25 30.11 -10.05 -14.95
N LEU A 26 29.39 -9.00 -14.61
CA LEU A 26 28.86 -8.76 -13.23
C LEU A 26 27.83 -9.82 -12.83
N LEU A 27 26.92 -10.19 -13.73
CA LEU A 27 25.92 -11.25 -13.49
C LEU A 27 26.58 -12.66 -13.37
N LYS A 28 27.66 -12.93 -14.07
CA LYS A 28 28.40 -14.19 -13.93
C LYS A 28 29.22 -14.28 -12.64
N ARG A 29 29.67 -13.16 -12.07
CA ARG A 29 30.40 -13.13 -10.78
C ARG A 29 29.49 -13.39 -9.57
N GLY A 30 28.16 -13.28 -9.70
CA GLY A 30 27.20 -13.59 -8.64
C GLY A 30 26.82 -15.05 -8.45
N LYS A 31 27.41 -15.98 -9.26
CA LYS A 31 27.19 -17.43 -9.14
C LYS A 31 28.48 -18.16 -8.82
N THR A 32 28.93 -18.09 -7.56
CA THR A 32 29.90 -19.04 -7.02
C THR A 32 29.11 -20.20 -6.42
N PRO A 33 29.36 -21.45 -6.86
CA PRO A 33 28.78 -22.62 -6.19
C PRO A 33 29.43 -22.75 -4.82
N ALA A 34 28.59 -22.80 -3.77
CA ALA A 34 29.04 -23.12 -2.42
C ALA A 34 29.55 -24.59 -2.41
N ALA A 35 30.78 -24.78 -2.00
CA ALA A 35 31.32 -26.08 -1.64
C ALA A 35 30.74 -26.54 -0.31
N PRO A 36 30.48 -27.85 -0.09
CA PRO A 36 29.97 -28.36 1.17
C PRO A 36 31.14 -28.51 2.17
N GLY A 37 31.06 -27.84 3.28
CA GLY A 37 32.01 -28.06 4.37
C GLY A 37 32.15 -26.88 5.32
N GLU A 38 31.78 -27.16 6.59
CA GLU A 38 32.06 -26.42 7.80
C GLU A 38 31.21 -25.18 8.11
N GLN A 39 30.19 -25.43 8.96
CA GLN A 39 29.55 -24.42 9.81
C GLN A 39 30.54 -23.96 10.88
N PRO A 40 30.77 -22.67 11.03
CA PRO A 40 31.11 -22.13 12.32
C PRO A 40 29.78 -21.89 13.05
N SER A 41 29.57 -22.65 14.11
CA SER A 41 28.56 -22.39 15.14
C SER A 41 28.87 -21.05 15.80
N SER A 42 28.31 -19.97 15.28
CA SER A 42 28.03 -18.78 16.07
C SER A 42 26.60 -18.96 16.59
N GLU A 43 26.48 -19.48 17.81
CA GLU A 43 25.28 -19.31 18.59
C GLU A 43 25.03 -17.81 18.75
N VAL A 44 24.28 -17.25 17.83
CA VAL A 44 23.51 -16.06 18.11
C VAL A 44 22.47 -16.54 19.11
N LEU A 45 22.67 -16.23 20.39
CA LEU A 45 21.62 -16.29 21.40
C LEU A 45 20.47 -15.41 20.94
N VAL A 46 19.58 -16.01 20.18
CA VAL A 46 18.24 -15.45 19.95
C VAL A 46 17.58 -15.53 21.35
N PRO A 47 17.18 -14.40 21.96
CA PRO A 47 16.42 -14.46 23.21
C PRO A 47 15.18 -15.30 22.94
N GLY A 48 15.03 -16.42 23.71
CA GLY A 48 13.97 -17.41 23.71
C GLY A 48 12.93 -17.27 22.60
N GLU A 49 12.89 -18.24 21.69
CA GLU A 49 11.65 -18.60 21.02
C GLU A 49 10.65 -19.01 22.11
N GLU A 50 10.05 -18.03 22.76
CA GLU A 50 8.75 -18.26 23.35
C GLU A 50 7.87 -18.66 22.19
N ASP A 51 7.31 -19.84 22.24
CA ASP A 51 6.34 -20.32 21.27
C ASP A 51 5.14 -19.37 21.27
N ILE A 52 5.23 -18.35 20.43
CA ILE A 52 4.22 -17.31 20.28
C ILE A 52 2.95 -17.87 19.62
N SER A 53 2.97 -19.12 19.16
CA SER A 53 1.82 -19.74 18.49
C SER A 53 0.59 -19.79 19.38
N ASP A 54 0.75 -20.03 20.68
CA ASP A 54 -0.37 -20.11 21.62
C ASP A 54 -0.93 -18.75 22.05
N HIS A 55 -0.11 -17.68 21.99
CA HIS A 55 -0.56 -16.33 22.35
C HIS A 55 -1.43 -15.66 21.27
N TYR A 56 -1.47 -16.20 20.05
CA TYR A 56 -2.19 -15.63 18.92
C TYR A 56 -3.30 -16.52 18.37
N GLN A 57 -3.61 -17.63 19.05
CA GLN A 57 -4.79 -18.42 18.70
C GLN A 57 -6.04 -17.65 19.10
N ILE A 58 -6.75 -17.16 18.10
CA ILE A 58 -8.09 -16.61 18.32
C ILE A 58 -9.00 -17.77 18.66
N SER A 59 -9.53 -17.78 19.90
CA SER A 59 -10.52 -18.78 20.29
C SER A 59 -11.69 -18.75 19.30
N GLU A 60 -12.18 -19.91 18.89
CA GLU A 60 -13.37 -20.04 18.02
C GLU A 60 -14.62 -19.35 18.59
N THR A 61 -14.62 -19.09 19.91
CA THR A 61 -15.67 -18.35 20.61
C THR A 61 -15.39 -16.85 20.75
N SER A 62 -14.29 -16.36 20.17
CA SER A 62 -13.91 -14.95 20.26
C SER A 62 -14.96 -14.07 19.57
N ALA A 63 -15.40 -13.02 20.26
CA ALA A 63 -16.26 -11.98 19.67
C ALA A 63 -15.60 -11.23 18.48
N ALA A 64 -14.29 -11.39 18.30
CA ALA A 64 -13.56 -10.85 17.17
C ALA A 64 -13.72 -11.68 15.88
N LEU A 65 -14.15 -12.96 16.00
CA LEU A 65 -14.49 -13.78 14.85
C LEU A 65 -15.91 -13.47 14.42
N LEU A 66 -16.06 -12.95 13.22
CA LEU A 66 -17.38 -12.78 12.61
C LEU A 66 -17.91 -14.16 12.19
N PRO A 67 -19.20 -14.47 12.45
CA PRO A 67 -19.80 -15.68 11.94
C PRO A 67 -19.82 -15.69 10.42
N GLU A 68 -19.73 -16.87 9.82
CA GLU A 68 -19.93 -17.03 8.39
C GLU A 68 -21.35 -16.57 8.02
N THR A 69 -21.44 -15.68 7.04
CA THR A 69 -22.70 -15.13 6.56
C THR A 69 -22.81 -15.34 5.04
N ALA A 70 -24.04 -15.31 4.53
CA ALA A 70 -24.25 -15.35 3.10
C ALA A 70 -23.56 -14.14 2.42
N ASP A 71 -23.07 -14.35 1.20
CA ASP A 71 -22.48 -13.28 0.39
C ASP A 71 -23.49 -12.13 0.22
N ALA A 72 -23.07 -10.93 0.59
CA ALA A 72 -23.88 -9.72 0.45
C ALA A 72 -24.06 -9.27 -1.01
N GLY A 73 -23.31 -9.86 -1.93
CA GLY A 73 -23.40 -9.68 -3.38
C GLY A 73 -22.73 -8.40 -3.89
N GLU A 74 -22.69 -8.29 -5.22
CA GLU A 74 -22.03 -7.17 -5.90
C GLU A 74 -22.63 -5.80 -5.57
N SER A 75 -23.92 -5.72 -5.27
CA SER A 75 -24.56 -4.44 -4.93
C SER A 75 -24.00 -3.87 -3.64
N TYR A 76 -23.70 -4.71 -2.66
CA TYR A 76 -23.04 -4.30 -1.42
C TYR A 76 -21.66 -3.71 -1.68
N GLN A 77 -20.87 -4.35 -2.53
CA GLN A 77 -19.55 -3.89 -2.92
C GLN A 77 -19.63 -2.56 -3.70
N LYS A 78 -20.54 -2.43 -4.66
CA LYS A 78 -20.70 -1.23 -5.50
C LYS A 78 -21.05 0.02 -4.71
N GLU A 79 -21.69 -0.09 -3.55
CA GLU A 79 -22.03 1.00 -2.66
C GLU A 79 -20.91 1.34 -1.66
N THR A 80 -19.76 0.67 -1.76
CA THR A 80 -18.61 0.81 -0.87
C THR A 80 -17.50 1.61 -1.54
N LEU A 81 -17.02 2.66 -0.88
CA LEU A 81 -15.84 3.43 -1.27
C LEU A 81 -14.62 2.89 -0.52
N PHE A 82 -13.56 2.56 -1.25
CA PHE A 82 -12.29 2.15 -0.69
C PHE A 82 -11.33 3.33 -0.69
N LEU A 83 -10.92 3.72 0.50
CA LEU A 83 -10.07 4.86 0.76
C LEU A 83 -8.73 4.36 1.31
N GLY A 84 -7.62 4.86 0.76
CA GLY A 84 -6.32 4.41 1.27
C GLY A 84 -5.12 4.82 0.45
N ASP A 85 -4.07 4.07 0.67
CA ASP A 85 -2.74 4.24 0.08
C ASP A 85 -2.51 3.33 -1.15
N SER A 86 -1.24 2.94 -1.36
CA SER A 86 -0.84 2.04 -2.45
C SER A 86 -1.54 0.68 -2.44
N ASN A 87 -2.00 0.18 -1.28
CA ASN A 87 -2.74 -1.07 -1.20
C ASN A 87 -4.11 -0.91 -1.88
N THR A 88 -4.80 0.19 -1.62
CA THR A 88 -6.07 0.51 -2.31
C THR A 88 -5.85 0.81 -3.79
N VAL A 89 -4.73 1.47 -4.17
CA VAL A 89 -4.37 1.65 -5.58
C VAL A 89 -4.22 0.31 -6.29
N ARG A 90 -3.61 -0.69 -5.63
CA ARG A 90 -3.48 -2.05 -6.19
C ARG A 90 -4.82 -2.76 -6.35
N LEU A 91 -5.79 -2.57 -5.45
CA LEU A 91 -7.14 -3.12 -5.65
C LEU A 91 -7.75 -2.61 -6.95
N TYR A 92 -7.66 -1.31 -7.21
CA TYR A 92 -8.14 -0.72 -8.45
C TYR A 92 -7.34 -1.19 -9.68
N ALA A 93 -6.01 -1.19 -9.62
CA ALA A 93 -5.16 -1.60 -10.72
C ALA A 93 -5.36 -3.06 -11.15
N ASN A 94 -5.74 -3.94 -10.20
CA ASN A 94 -6.06 -5.33 -10.46
C ASN A 94 -7.54 -5.58 -10.80
N GLY A 95 -8.35 -4.54 -10.95
CA GLY A 95 -9.75 -4.66 -11.34
C GLY A 95 -10.67 -5.22 -10.27
N LEU A 96 -10.22 -5.26 -9.00
CA LEU A 96 -11.01 -5.75 -7.86
C LEU A 96 -12.07 -4.73 -7.40
N ILE A 97 -11.81 -3.45 -7.67
CA ILE A 97 -12.75 -2.35 -7.43
C ILE A 97 -12.81 -1.45 -8.67
N SER A 98 -13.93 -0.79 -8.86
CA SER A 98 -14.15 0.16 -9.96
C SER A 98 -13.66 1.58 -9.60
N LEU A 99 -13.54 2.46 -10.60
CA LEU A 99 -13.17 3.85 -10.37
C LEU A 99 -14.17 4.60 -9.46
N GLN A 100 -15.44 4.21 -9.47
CA GLN A 100 -16.48 4.79 -8.61
C GLN A 100 -16.32 4.39 -7.14
N GLN A 101 -15.57 3.31 -6.89
CA GLN A 101 -15.28 2.79 -5.55
C GLN A 101 -13.90 3.20 -5.05
N PHE A 102 -13.14 3.96 -5.83
CA PHE A 102 -11.73 4.27 -5.60
C PHE A 102 -11.51 5.68 -5.08
N CYS A 103 -10.82 5.81 -3.94
CA CYS A 103 -10.39 7.08 -3.36
C CYS A 103 -9.03 6.89 -2.68
N ALA A 104 -7.95 6.82 -3.47
CA ALA A 104 -6.64 6.53 -2.93
C ALA A 104 -5.51 7.19 -3.73
N LYS A 105 -4.34 7.29 -3.09
CA LYS A 105 -3.10 7.77 -3.72
C LYS A 105 -1.92 7.01 -3.14
N GLU A 106 -0.97 6.63 -3.99
CA GLU A 106 0.27 5.99 -3.55
C GLU A 106 1.06 6.88 -2.59
N GLY A 107 1.61 6.26 -1.55
CA GLY A 107 2.51 6.91 -0.60
C GLY A 107 1.85 7.87 0.38
N ILE A 108 0.52 8.01 0.42
CA ILE A 108 -0.11 8.88 1.41
C ILE A 108 -0.15 8.23 2.79
N GLY A 109 0.17 9.04 3.80
CA GLY A 109 -0.11 8.75 5.21
C GLY A 109 -1.36 9.49 5.69
N THR A 110 -1.68 9.31 6.96
CA THR A 110 -2.88 9.89 7.61
C THR A 110 -2.90 11.41 7.57
N HIS A 111 -1.75 12.08 7.72
CA HIS A 111 -1.64 13.54 7.66
C HIS A 111 -2.04 14.08 6.27
N ALA A 112 -1.50 13.49 5.20
CA ALA A 112 -1.80 13.91 3.83
C ALA A 112 -3.27 13.59 3.47
N ALA A 113 -3.77 12.42 3.90
CA ALA A 113 -5.16 12.01 3.71
C ALA A 113 -6.16 12.99 4.35
N LEU A 114 -5.82 13.57 5.50
CA LEU A 114 -6.65 14.55 6.19
C LEU A 114 -6.61 15.93 5.50
N ASN A 115 -5.42 16.41 5.10
CA ASN A 115 -5.19 17.81 4.81
C ASN A 115 -5.02 18.14 3.32
N GLU A 116 -4.64 17.17 2.49
CA GLU A 116 -4.31 17.42 1.09
C GLU A 116 -5.48 17.16 0.16
N GLY A 117 -5.59 17.97 -0.89
CA GLY A 117 -6.48 17.71 -2.01
C GLY A 117 -5.86 16.64 -2.92
N ILE A 118 -6.34 15.41 -2.81
CA ILE A 118 -5.80 14.25 -3.54
C ILE A 118 -6.79 13.66 -4.55
N VAL A 119 -8.05 14.04 -4.47
CA VAL A 119 -9.12 13.48 -5.31
C VAL A 119 -9.50 14.47 -6.40
N THR A 120 -9.57 13.99 -7.63
CA THR A 120 -10.07 14.75 -8.79
C THR A 120 -11.27 14.03 -9.40
N PHE A 121 -12.25 14.78 -9.86
CA PHE A 121 -13.41 14.23 -10.56
C PHE A 121 -13.32 14.52 -12.05
N LYS A 122 -13.76 13.58 -12.86
CA LYS A 122 -13.84 13.78 -14.31
C LYS A 122 -14.71 15.01 -14.63
N LYS A 123 -14.20 15.92 -15.44
CA LYS A 123 -14.84 17.20 -15.80
C LYS A 123 -14.88 18.25 -14.67
N ASP A 124 -14.06 18.10 -13.65
CA ASP A 124 -13.91 19.05 -12.56
C ASP A 124 -12.42 19.38 -12.41
N SER A 125 -12.06 20.65 -12.49
CA SER A 125 -10.67 21.10 -12.39
C SER A 125 -10.18 21.24 -10.94
N ASN A 126 -11.07 21.07 -9.97
CA ASN A 126 -10.73 21.19 -8.56
C ASN A 126 -10.17 19.88 -8.02
N THR A 127 -9.28 20.01 -7.02
CA THR A 127 -8.86 18.89 -6.17
C THR A 127 -9.63 18.95 -4.84
N TYR A 128 -9.95 17.79 -4.32
CA TYR A 128 -10.75 17.62 -3.12
C TYR A 128 -9.98 16.84 -2.06
N THR A 129 -10.14 17.22 -0.79
CA THR A 129 -9.72 16.36 0.30
C THR A 129 -10.58 15.10 0.34
N ILE A 130 -10.15 14.09 1.07
CA ILE A 130 -10.91 12.84 1.21
C ILE A 130 -12.32 13.11 1.77
N ALA A 131 -12.44 13.92 2.83
CA ALA A 131 -13.73 14.25 3.42
C ALA A 131 -14.66 14.96 2.41
N GLN A 132 -14.14 15.92 1.64
CA GLN A 132 -14.90 16.58 0.59
C GLN A 132 -15.31 15.62 -0.54
N ALA A 133 -14.44 14.69 -0.90
CA ALA A 133 -14.76 13.66 -1.90
C ALA A 133 -15.87 12.73 -1.42
N VAL A 134 -15.84 12.29 -0.15
CA VAL A 134 -16.91 11.48 0.46
C VAL A 134 -18.23 12.22 0.45
N ALA A 135 -18.25 13.51 0.82
CA ALA A 135 -19.46 14.34 0.77
C ALA A 135 -20.05 14.44 -0.64
N LYS A 136 -19.18 14.47 -1.67
CA LYS A 136 -19.58 14.56 -3.07
C LYS A 136 -20.05 13.20 -3.62
N MET A 137 -19.39 12.11 -3.26
CA MET A 137 -19.70 10.76 -3.72
C MET A 137 -20.85 10.09 -2.98
N LYS A 138 -21.08 10.47 -1.71
CA LYS A 138 -22.15 9.96 -0.84
C LYS A 138 -22.21 8.43 -0.77
N PRO A 139 -21.10 7.75 -0.49
CA PRO A 139 -21.07 6.29 -0.43
C PRO A 139 -21.88 5.80 0.77
N ARG A 140 -22.51 4.65 0.64
CA ARG A 140 -23.19 4.01 1.77
C ARG A 140 -22.21 3.50 2.82
N ARG A 141 -21.02 3.06 2.37
CA ARG A 141 -19.93 2.54 3.21
C ARG A 141 -18.59 3.09 2.75
N VAL A 142 -17.70 3.32 3.69
CA VAL A 142 -16.29 3.66 3.42
C VAL A 142 -15.40 2.67 4.15
N VAL A 143 -14.51 2.03 3.43
CA VAL A 143 -13.43 1.20 3.99
C VAL A 143 -12.15 2.03 3.96
N ILE A 144 -11.52 2.25 5.12
CA ILE A 144 -10.30 3.03 5.26
C ILE A 144 -9.12 2.08 5.48
N MET A 145 -8.14 2.14 4.59
CA MET A 145 -6.92 1.34 4.60
C MET A 145 -5.71 2.28 4.57
N LEU A 146 -5.29 2.79 5.74
CA LEU A 146 -4.18 3.73 5.92
C LEU A 146 -3.33 3.29 7.11
N GLY A 147 -2.09 3.78 7.14
CA GLY A 147 -1.14 3.57 8.24
C GLY A 147 0.20 3.01 7.80
N THR A 148 0.26 2.30 6.69
CA THR A 148 1.52 1.71 6.16
C THR A 148 2.60 2.76 5.90
N ASN A 149 2.21 4.00 5.55
CA ASN A 149 3.14 5.09 5.26
C ASN A 149 3.41 6.00 6.48
N ASP A 150 2.88 5.67 7.64
CA ASP A 150 3.00 6.46 8.86
C ASP A 150 4.03 5.87 9.86
N THR A 151 4.83 4.90 9.45
CA THR A 151 5.80 4.18 10.30
C THR A 151 6.87 5.08 10.94
N GLY A 152 7.13 6.26 10.37
CA GLY A 152 8.03 7.29 10.95
C GLY A 152 7.35 8.26 11.90
N MET A 153 6.03 8.14 12.11
CA MET A 153 5.22 9.02 12.95
C MET A 153 5.12 8.46 14.38
N SER A 154 4.99 9.32 15.38
CA SER A 154 4.68 8.84 16.73
C SER A 154 3.26 8.27 16.80
N VAL A 155 3.04 7.32 17.71
CA VAL A 155 1.71 6.71 17.90
C VAL A 155 0.65 7.75 18.22
N ASP A 156 0.97 8.72 19.07
CA ASP A 156 0.03 9.80 19.45
C ASP A 156 -0.35 10.67 18.26
N GLU A 157 0.62 10.99 17.41
CA GLU A 157 0.38 11.79 16.20
C GLU A 157 -0.45 11.00 15.18
N PHE A 158 -0.14 9.71 15.00
CA PHE A 158 -0.93 8.83 14.16
C PHE A 158 -2.39 8.77 14.63
N ILE A 159 -2.63 8.49 15.92
CA ILE A 159 -3.97 8.44 16.50
C ILE A 159 -4.70 9.77 16.30
N LYS A 160 -4.02 10.90 16.54
CA LYS A 160 -4.59 12.23 16.34
C LYS A 160 -5.03 12.45 14.89
N ASN A 161 -4.16 12.18 13.92
CA ASN A 161 -4.45 12.39 12.50
C ASN A 161 -5.54 11.43 12.01
N TYR A 162 -5.48 10.16 12.42
CA TYR A 162 -6.46 9.16 12.02
C TYR A 162 -7.85 9.48 12.59
N THR A 163 -7.93 9.85 13.87
CA THR A 163 -9.18 10.26 14.52
C THR A 163 -9.77 11.49 13.83
N ALA A 164 -8.94 12.50 13.55
CA ALA A 164 -9.39 13.70 12.85
C ALA A 164 -9.91 13.39 11.44
N LEU A 165 -9.27 12.47 10.71
CA LEU A 165 -9.74 12.03 9.40
C LEU A 165 -11.11 11.36 9.48
N VAL A 166 -11.28 10.42 10.42
CA VAL A 166 -12.56 9.73 10.66
C VAL A 166 -13.66 10.75 11.00
N GLN A 167 -13.38 11.69 11.89
CA GLN A 167 -14.32 12.75 12.27
C GLN A 167 -14.68 13.63 11.07
N ALA A 168 -13.69 14.08 10.29
CA ALA A 168 -13.93 14.90 9.10
C ALA A 168 -14.82 14.19 8.07
N ILE A 169 -14.64 12.88 7.89
CA ILE A 169 -15.50 12.07 7.00
C ILE A 169 -16.91 12.00 7.55
N GLN A 170 -17.09 11.71 8.86
CA GLN A 170 -18.39 11.62 9.50
C GLN A 170 -19.16 12.96 9.45
N GLU A 171 -18.46 14.07 9.69
CA GLU A 171 -19.05 15.41 9.61
C GLU A 171 -19.44 15.77 8.18
N SER A 172 -18.62 15.39 7.19
CA SER A 172 -18.89 15.69 5.78
C SER A 172 -20.08 14.90 5.21
N TYR A 173 -20.27 13.65 5.66
CA TYR A 173 -21.40 12.80 5.27
C TYR A 173 -21.79 11.83 6.38
N PRO A 174 -22.68 12.23 7.32
CA PRO A 174 -23.03 11.45 8.51
C PRO A 174 -23.75 10.12 8.24
N TYR A 175 -24.24 9.92 7.03
CA TYR A 175 -25.01 8.72 6.66
C TYR A 175 -24.15 7.56 6.18
N THR A 176 -22.83 7.73 6.08
CA THR A 176 -21.93 6.66 5.68
C THR A 176 -21.57 5.76 6.86
N CYS A 177 -21.52 4.46 6.61
CA CYS A 177 -20.95 3.49 7.55
C CYS A 177 -19.43 3.44 7.35
N LEU A 178 -18.67 3.63 8.42
CA LEU A 178 -17.21 3.57 8.38
C LEU A 178 -16.71 2.22 8.86
N LEU A 179 -15.86 1.60 8.05
CA LEU A 179 -15.09 0.41 8.35
C LEU A 179 -13.62 0.79 8.23
N TYR A 180 -12.87 0.70 9.31
CA TYR A 180 -11.45 1.07 9.28
C TYR A 180 -10.61 0.05 10.04
N THR A 181 -9.41 -0.18 9.50
CA THR A 181 -8.37 -1.00 10.10
C THR A 181 -7.17 -0.11 10.36
N SER A 182 -6.58 -0.22 11.53
CA SER A 182 -5.23 0.29 11.78
C SER A 182 -4.22 -0.81 11.43
N PRO A 183 -2.98 -0.47 11.04
CA PRO A 183 -1.93 -1.46 10.91
C PRO A 183 -1.74 -2.17 12.26
N SER A 184 -1.48 -3.46 12.18
CA SER A 184 -1.12 -4.24 13.36
C SER A 184 0.16 -3.66 13.99
N PRO A 185 0.29 -3.68 15.34
CA PRO A 185 1.56 -3.32 16.00
C PRO A 185 2.77 -4.12 15.52
N ARG A 186 2.55 -5.22 14.77
CA ARG A 186 3.61 -6.01 14.14
C ARG A 186 4.08 -5.44 12.80
N ASP A 187 3.31 -4.56 12.18
CA ASP A 187 3.61 -3.96 10.88
C ASP A 187 4.29 -2.59 11.04
N ALA A 188 4.54 -2.18 12.28
CA ALA A 188 5.19 -0.93 12.66
C ALA A 188 6.66 -1.12 13.02
#